data_fda3858ba8a6035f4e985f040a3bd2be
#
_entry.id   fda3858ba8a6035f4e985f040a3bd2be
#
_cell.length_a   1.000
_cell.length_b   1.000
_cell.length_c   1.000
_cell.angle_alpha   90.00
_cell.angle_beta   90.00
_cell.angle_gamma   90.00
#
_symmetry.space_group_name_H-M   'P 1'
#
loop_
_entity.id
_entity.type
_entity.pdbx_description
1 polymer ?
#
loop_
_entity_poly.entity_id
_entity_poly.type
_entity_poly.pdbx_seq_one_letter_code
_entity_poly.pdbx_strand_id
1 'polypeptide(L)'
;MHRQAPRLDRRLVAALGKLDDPTLPIAETCRRVGELAEHLGVIRPSYQQVRVLVHAERRRAEARRAAHELAWDIYMGIRAPRALFEPE
;
A
#
# COMPACT_ATOMS: atom_id res chain seq x y z
N MET A 1 29.24 8.08 -16.10
CA MET A 1 28.07 7.28 -16.49
C MET A 1 27.29 6.86 -15.25
N HIS A 2 26.05 7.16 -15.23
CA HIS A 2 25.23 6.78 -14.10
C HIS A 2 24.79 5.34 -14.19
N ARG A 3 25.02 4.63 -13.12
CA ARG A 3 24.50 3.30 -13.02
C ARG A 3 23.18 3.41 -12.23
N GLN A 4 22.09 3.27 -12.91
CA GLN A 4 20.80 3.29 -12.24
C GLN A 4 20.49 1.93 -11.69
N ALA A 5 19.83 1.91 -10.55
CA ALA A 5 19.32 0.66 -10.01
C ALA A 5 18.34 0.06 -11.03
N PRO A 6 18.33 -1.27 -11.18
CA PRO A 6 17.37 -1.91 -12.08
C PRO A 6 15.95 -1.49 -11.68
N ARG A 7 15.14 -1.23 -12.68
CA ARG A 7 13.74 -0.93 -12.41
C ARG A 7 13.05 -2.18 -11.91
N LEU A 8 12.22 -1.99 -10.92
CA LEU A 8 11.39 -3.08 -10.44
C LEU A 8 10.38 -3.47 -11.50
N ASP A 9 10.15 -4.75 -11.62
CA ASP A 9 9.12 -5.26 -12.51
C ASP A 9 7.77 -4.72 -12.06
N ARG A 10 6.96 -4.26 -13.00
CA ARG A 10 5.67 -3.64 -12.70
C ARG A 10 4.73 -4.59 -11.98
N ARG A 11 4.85 -5.88 -12.26
CA ARG A 11 4.01 -6.89 -11.63
C ARG A 11 4.31 -7.01 -10.15
N LEU A 12 5.59 -6.85 -9.78
CA LEU A 12 5.99 -6.86 -8.37
C LEU A 12 5.43 -5.65 -7.65
N VAL A 13 5.53 -4.47 -8.27
CA VAL A 13 4.98 -3.24 -7.70
C VAL A 13 3.47 -3.34 -7.54
N ALA A 14 2.79 -3.86 -8.55
CA ALA A 14 1.34 -4.01 -8.52
C ALA A 14 0.89 -5.01 -7.44
N ALA A 15 1.71 -5.98 -7.12
CA ALA A 15 1.38 -7.00 -6.13
C ALA A 15 1.61 -6.56 -4.70
N LEU A 16 2.32 -5.44 -4.48
CA LEU A 16 2.69 -5.01 -3.13
C LEU A 16 1.51 -4.89 -2.18
N GLY A 17 0.41 -4.31 -2.65
CA GLY A 17 -0.77 -4.14 -1.81
C GLY A 17 -1.35 -5.44 -1.29
N LYS A 18 -1.18 -6.52 -2.05
CA LYS A 18 -1.66 -7.84 -1.66
C LYS A 18 -0.63 -8.62 -0.85
N LEU A 19 0.65 -8.36 -1.11
CA LEU A 19 1.74 -9.08 -0.45
C LEU A 19 2.09 -8.51 0.90
N ASP A 20 1.89 -7.21 1.09
CA ASP A 20 2.27 -6.57 2.34
C ASP A 20 1.21 -6.77 3.41
N ASP A 21 1.66 -7.25 4.55
CA ASP A 21 0.87 -7.31 5.76
C ASP A 21 1.44 -6.29 6.74
N PRO A 22 0.75 -5.17 6.99
CA PRO A 22 1.28 -4.13 7.88
C PRO A 22 1.52 -4.58 9.31
N THR A 23 0.95 -5.72 9.71
CA THR A 23 1.16 -6.27 11.05
C THR A 23 2.46 -7.04 11.16
N LEU A 24 3.14 -7.27 10.05
CA LEU A 24 4.39 -8.04 10.00
C LEU A 24 5.56 -7.14 9.64
N PRO A 25 6.78 -7.55 10.00
CA PRO A 25 7.97 -6.79 9.59
C PRO A 25 8.10 -6.71 8.07
N ILE A 26 8.72 -5.63 7.60
CA ILE A 26 8.96 -5.42 6.17
C ILE A 26 9.78 -6.58 5.58
N ALA A 27 10.63 -7.21 6.38
CA ALA A 27 11.41 -8.35 5.94
C ALA A 27 10.52 -9.48 5.40
N GLU A 28 9.35 -9.68 5.99
CA GLU A 28 8.42 -10.69 5.51
C GLU A 28 7.85 -10.32 4.14
N THR A 29 7.52 -9.05 3.95
CA THR A 29 7.07 -8.58 2.64
C THR A 29 8.19 -8.73 1.60
N CYS A 30 9.42 -8.42 2.00
CA CYS A 30 10.57 -8.58 1.14
C CYS A 30 10.74 -10.05 0.70
N ARG A 31 10.55 -10.98 1.63
CA ARG A 31 10.61 -12.41 1.34
C ARG A 31 9.53 -12.81 0.32
N ARG A 32 8.31 -12.34 0.53
CA ARG A 32 7.19 -12.64 -0.37
C ARG A 32 7.39 -12.08 -1.76
N VAL A 33 7.90 -10.85 -1.83
CA VAL A 33 8.22 -10.21 -3.12
C VAL A 33 9.31 -11.00 -3.82
N GLY A 34 10.32 -11.46 -3.08
CA GLY A 34 11.38 -12.29 -3.64
C GLY A 34 10.87 -13.61 -4.20
N GLU A 35 9.96 -14.26 -3.50
CA GLU A 35 9.35 -15.49 -4.00
C GLU A 35 8.56 -15.24 -5.28
N LEU A 36 7.81 -14.16 -5.34
CA LEU A 36 7.08 -13.80 -6.54
C LEU A 36 8.04 -13.50 -7.69
N ALA A 37 9.13 -12.79 -7.43
CA ALA A 37 10.14 -12.50 -8.44
C ALA A 37 10.70 -13.79 -9.03
N GLU A 38 11.01 -14.76 -8.18
CA GLU A 38 11.48 -16.07 -8.65
C GLU A 38 10.43 -16.75 -9.51
N HIS A 39 9.19 -16.73 -9.07
CA HIS A 39 8.10 -17.35 -9.81
C HIS A 39 7.91 -16.70 -11.19
N LEU A 40 8.11 -15.40 -11.27
CA LEU A 40 7.97 -14.67 -12.53
C LEU A 40 9.24 -14.71 -13.39
N GLY A 41 10.34 -15.22 -12.84
CA GLY A 41 11.61 -15.27 -13.56
C GLY A 41 12.26 -13.91 -13.74
N VAL A 42 12.01 -12.99 -12.82
CA VAL A 42 12.58 -11.63 -12.86
C VAL A 42 13.57 -11.44 -11.73
N ILE A 43 14.37 -10.38 -11.83
CA ILE A 43 15.39 -10.08 -10.83
C ILE A 43 14.73 -9.77 -9.50
N ARG A 44 15.21 -10.40 -8.45
CA ARG A 44 14.74 -10.15 -7.10
C ARG A 44 15.14 -8.74 -6.66
N PRO A 45 14.19 -7.91 -6.21
CA PRO A 45 14.53 -6.58 -5.73
C PRO A 45 15.32 -6.63 -4.44
N SER A 46 16.10 -5.59 -4.19
CA SER A 46 16.84 -5.47 -2.93
C SER A 46 15.90 -5.14 -1.78
N TYR A 47 16.35 -5.42 -0.57
CA TYR A 47 15.59 -5.04 0.62
C TYR A 47 15.29 -3.54 0.64
N GLN A 48 16.27 -2.70 0.27
CA GLN A 48 16.07 -1.26 0.27
C GLN A 48 14.98 -0.83 -0.72
N GLN A 49 14.97 -1.43 -1.91
CA GLN A 49 13.93 -1.13 -2.88
C GLN A 49 12.56 -1.52 -2.35
N VAL A 50 12.43 -2.70 -1.77
CA VAL A 50 11.17 -3.16 -1.21
C VAL A 50 10.75 -2.27 -0.05
N ARG A 51 11.68 -1.92 0.83
CA ARG A 51 11.40 -1.07 1.99
C ARG A 51 10.79 0.27 1.58
N VAL A 52 11.38 0.92 0.60
CA VAL A 52 10.89 2.21 0.11
C VAL A 52 9.48 2.07 -0.45
N LEU A 53 9.25 1.03 -1.24
CA LEU A 53 7.95 0.80 -1.86
C LEU A 53 6.88 0.42 -0.84
N VAL A 54 7.24 -0.38 0.15
CA VAL A 54 6.31 -0.77 1.21
C VAL A 54 5.88 0.45 2.02
N HIS A 55 6.83 1.30 2.40
CA HIS A 55 6.47 2.52 3.13
C HIS A 55 5.54 3.41 2.31
N ALA A 56 5.83 3.56 1.03
CA ALA A 56 4.97 4.35 0.16
C ALA A 56 3.57 3.73 0.04
N GLU A 57 3.51 2.40 -0.10
CA GLU A 57 2.24 1.69 -0.20
C GLU A 57 1.41 1.82 1.08
N ARG A 58 2.06 1.70 2.23
CA ARG A 58 1.37 1.83 3.52
C ARG A 58 0.82 3.24 3.70
N ARG A 59 1.56 4.27 3.28
CA ARG A 59 1.07 5.65 3.32
C ARG A 59 -0.13 5.83 2.40
N ARG A 60 -0.07 5.28 1.20
CA ARG A 60 -1.21 5.35 0.26
C ARG A 60 -2.44 4.63 0.80
N ALA A 61 -2.23 3.47 1.40
CA ALA A 61 -3.33 2.71 1.99
C ALA A 61 -3.98 3.48 3.14
N GLU A 62 -3.17 4.12 3.98
CA GLU A 62 -3.68 4.96 5.06
C GLU A 62 -4.49 6.13 4.51
N ALA A 63 -3.94 6.81 3.49
CA ALA A 63 -4.62 7.93 2.86
C ALA A 63 -5.95 7.49 2.24
N ARG A 64 -5.98 6.32 1.61
CA ARG A 64 -7.22 5.79 1.04
C ARG A 64 -8.24 5.49 2.13
N ARG A 65 -7.81 4.92 3.25
CA ARG A 65 -8.72 4.66 4.38
C ARG A 65 -9.27 5.95 4.95
N ALA A 66 -8.41 6.94 5.15
CA ALA A 66 -8.85 8.24 5.67
C ALA A 66 -9.83 8.92 4.73
N ALA A 67 -9.54 8.89 3.42
CA ALA A 67 -10.43 9.46 2.42
C ALA A 67 -11.76 8.71 2.38
N HIS A 68 -11.72 7.40 2.51
CA HIS A 68 -12.94 6.58 2.52
C HIS A 68 -13.78 6.88 3.75
N GLU A 69 -13.16 7.00 4.91
CA GLU A 69 -13.88 7.33 6.14
C GLU A 69 -14.51 8.71 6.04
N LEU A 70 -13.78 9.68 5.51
CA LEU A 70 -14.31 11.03 5.32
C LEU A 70 -15.49 11.01 4.36
N ALA A 71 -15.36 10.32 3.24
CA ALA A 71 -16.44 10.21 2.26
C ALA A 71 -17.67 9.54 2.87
N TRP A 72 -17.45 8.50 3.68
CA TRP A 72 -18.54 7.81 4.35
C TRP A 72 -19.24 8.74 5.35
N ASP A 73 -18.45 9.48 6.13
CA ASP A 73 -19.01 10.43 7.10
C ASP A 73 -19.84 11.53 6.40
N ILE A 74 -19.33 12.03 5.28
CA ILE A 74 -20.06 13.02 4.49
C ILE A 74 -21.34 12.41 3.94
N TYR A 75 -21.26 11.20 3.39
CA TYR A 75 -22.43 10.50 2.86
C TYR A 75 -23.48 10.29 3.95
N MET A 76 -23.07 9.81 5.12
CA MET A 76 -23.96 9.58 6.23
C MET A 76 -24.53 10.89 6.77
N GLY A 77 -23.74 11.97 6.72
CA GLY A 77 -24.21 13.28 7.11
C GLY A 77 -25.31 13.81 6.21
N ILE A 78 -25.25 13.50 4.93
CA ILE A 78 -26.27 13.89 3.95
C ILE A 78 -27.52 13.03 4.08
N ARG A 79 -27.34 11.75 4.37
CA ARG A 79 -28.44 10.78 4.38
C ARG A 79 -29.12 10.60 5.73
N ALA A 80 -28.37 10.86 6.81
CA ALA A 80 -28.88 10.66 8.15
C ALA A 80 -29.87 11.77 8.54
N PRO A 81 -30.79 11.49 9.49
CA PRO A 81 -31.67 12.52 10.00
C PRO A 81 -30.88 13.68 10.56
N ARG A 82 -31.36 14.87 10.28
CA ARG A 82 -30.69 16.08 10.67
C ARG A 82 -30.45 16.19 12.18
N ALA A 83 -31.37 15.67 12.94
CA ALA A 83 -31.26 15.72 14.39
C ALA A 83 -30.01 15.04 14.94
N LEU A 84 -29.41 14.13 14.18
CA LEU A 84 -28.19 13.46 14.62
C LEU A 84 -26.97 14.37 14.60
N PHE A 85 -27.06 15.49 13.88
CA PHE A 85 -25.92 16.37 13.67
C PHE A 85 -26.07 17.73 14.33
N GLU A 86 -27.22 17.99 14.88
CA GLU A 86 -27.42 19.27 15.53
C GLU A 86 -26.90 19.22 16.96
N PRO A 87 -26.07 20.19 17.35
CA PRO A 87 -25.62 20.27 18.73
C PRO A 87 -26.79 20.63 19.64
N GLU A 88 -26.75 20.11 20.82
CA GLU A 88 -27.76 20.38 21.84
C GLU A 88 -27.72 21.86 22.26
#